data_193a4246650c05b73e942a5993d71811
#
_entry.id   193a4246650c05b73e942a5993d71811
#
_cell.length_a   1.000
_cell.length_b   1.000
_cell.length_c   1.000
_cell.angle_alpha   90.00
_cell.angle_beta   90.00
_cell.angle_gamma   90.00
#
_symmetry.space_group_name_H-M   'P 1'
#
loop_
_entity.id
_entity.type
_entity.pdbx_description
1 polymer ?
#
loop_
_entity_poly.entity_id
_entity_poly.type
_entity_poly.pdbx_seq_one_letter_code
_entity_poly.pdbx_strand_id
1 'polypeptide(L)'
;MNGTYAENLFFKSSTFDKGGAVMTESEIIAELKKGSTDALCAVIGQYTAYVSTIVYRIIGYNRQEDCEELTADIFIALWNNRHKVKENKVKAYIGEIARNKAYNFVRDKKEALPLNEEILFQGENPQEYAEKRDFGLMLKKALSQLEPEKKELMLRYYFYGQKLTDAAREMNINNSTAKSRLKRSREELRDILRKEGFDL
;
A
#
# COMPACT_ATOMS: atom_id res chain seq x y z
N MET A 1 3.73 1.51 -29.98
CA MET A 1 3.88 0.08 -29.71
C MET A 1 4.18 -0.10 -28.23
N ASN A 2 3.22 0.11 -27.35
CA ASN A 2 3.40 0.02 -25.87
C ASN A 2 2.12 -0.52 -25.23
N GLY A 3 1.79 -1.77 -25.53
CA GLY A 3 0.56 -2.38 -25.02
C GLY A 3 0.68 -3.84 -24.57
N THR A 4 1.89 -4.33 -24.23
CA THR A 4 2.05 -5.79 -24.11
C THR A 4 2.58 -6.26 -22.74
N TYR A 5 2.96 -5.37 -21.82
CA TYR A 5 3.57 -5.78 -20.55
C TYR A 5 2.63 -5.80 -19.35
N ALA A 6 1.58 -5.00 -19.35
CA ALA A 6 0.58 -5.04 -18.28
C ALA A 6 -0.34 -6.28 -18.35
N GLU A 7 -0.54 -6.85 -19.54
CA GLU A 7 -1.40 -8.02 -19.74
C GLU A 7 -0.77 -9.34 -19.29
N ASN A 8 0.56 -9.44 -19.20
CA ASN A 8 1.24 -10.64 -18.74
C ASN A 8 1.38 -10.75 -17.21
N LEU A 9 1.13 -9.67 -16.45
CA LEU A 9 1.09 -9.68 -14.99
C LEU A 9 -0.32 -10.02 -14.43
N PHE A 10 -1.32 -10.06 -15.29
CA PHE A 10 -2.63 -10.64 -14.96
C PHE A 10 -2.56 -12.17 -15.01
N PHE A 11 -1.81 -12.75 -14.08
CA PHE A 11 -2.06 -14.13 -13.73
C PHE A 11 -3.52 -14.21 -13.28
N LYS A 12 -4.36 -14.87 -14.13
CA LYS A 12 -5.73 -15.24 -13.79
C LYS A 12 -5.76 -15.63 -12.32
N SER A 13 -6.74 -15.13 -11.56
CA SER A 13 -7.06 -15.64 -10.21
C SER A 13 -7.25 -17.16 -10.33
N SER A 14 -6.16 -17.90 -10.29
CA SER A 14 -6.21 -19.33 -10.23
C SER A 14 -6.61 -19.66 -8.80
N THR A 15 -7.89 -19.94 -8.62
CA THR A 15 -8.36 -20.82 -7.56
C THR A 15 -7.42 -22.00 -7.56
N PHE A 16 -6.59 -22.13 -6.53
CA PHE A 16 -5.64 -23.22 -6.42
C PHE A 16 -6.45 -24.47 -6.08
N ASP A 17 -6.61 -25.34 -7.06
CA ASP A 17 -7.36 -26.58 -6.97
C ASP A 17 -6.44 -27.69 -6.44
N LYS A 18 -6.56 -28.01 -5.17
CA LYS A 18 -6.20 -29.35 -4.65
C LYS A 18 -7.42 -30.24 -4.77
N GLY A 19 -7.67 -30.79 -5.98
CA GLY A 19 -8.73 -31.77 -6.18
C GLY A 19 -10.15 -31.21 -6.02
N GLY A 20 -10.42 -29.96 -6.49
CA GLY A 20 -11.78 -29.40 -6.54
C GLY A 20 -12.23 -28.59 -5.33
N ALA A 21 -11.44 -28.40 -4.28
CA ALA A 21 -11.80 -27.59 -3.11
C ALA A 21 -11.04 -26.27 -3.07
N VAL A 22 -11.77 -25.15 -3.12
CA VAL A 22 -11.25 -23.79 -2.92
C VAL A 22 -10.87 -23.63 -1.45
N MET A 23 -9.57 -23.47 -1.15
CA MET A 23 -9.12 -23.20 0.22
C MET A 23 -9.59 -21.82 0.68
N THR A 24 -10.10 -21.75 1.89
CA THR A 24 -10.41 -20.49 2.57
C THR A 24 -9.13 -19.76 2.99
N GLU A 25 -9.19 -18.44 3.23
CA GLU A 25 -8.04 -17.67 3.72
C GLU A 25 -7.46 -18.26 5.01
N SER A 26 -8.31 -18.74 5.93
CA SER A 26 -7.87 -19.36 7.18
C SER A 26 -7.09 -20.66 6.95
N GLU A 27 -7.52 -21.50 6.00
CA GLU A 27 -6.81 -22.74 5.62
C GLU A 27 -5.46 -22.43 4.97
N ILE A 28 -5.42 -21.44 4.06
CA ILE A 28 -4.17 -20.98 3.44
C ILE A 28 -3.17 -20.51 4.51
N ILE A 29 -3.64 -19.74 5.50
CA ILE A 29 -2.77 -19.26 6.59
C ILE A 29 -2.28 -20.42 7.46
N ALA A 30 -3.15 -21.37 7.81
CA ALA A 30 -2.78 -22.53 8.62
C ALA A 30 -1.70 -23.36 7.91
N GLU A 31 -1.86 -23.64 6.63
CA GLU A 31 -0.88 -24.37 5.82
C GLU A 31 0.41 -23.58 5.61
N LEU A 32 0.32 -22.26 5.39
CA LEU A 32 1.48 -21.37 5.28
C LEU A 32 2.34 -21.41 6.56
N LYS A 33 1.71 -21.39 7.73
CA LYS A 33 2.42 -21.49 9.02
C LYS A 33 3.13 -22.82 9.20
N LYS A 34 2.56 -23.92 8.67
CA LYS A 34 3.20 -25.25 8.66
C LYS A 34 4.37 -25.34 7.67
N GLY A 35 4.55 -24.34 6.79
CA GLY A 35 5.61 -24.33 5.81
C GLY A 35 5.19 -24.96 4.46
N SER A 36 3.91 -24.95 4.13
CA SER A 36 3.44 -25.40 2.81
C SER A 36 3.84 -24.42 1.72
N THR A 37 4.59 -24.89 0.72
CA THR A 37 4.95 -24.11 -0.47
C THR A 37 3.74 -23.84 -1.35
N ASP A 38 2.76 -24.73 -1.39
CA ASP A 38 1.50 -24.55 -2.13
C ASP A 38 0.70 -23.39 -1.56
N ALA A 39 0.63 -23.29 -0.22
CA ALA A 39 -0.01 -22.15 0.43
C ALA A 39 0.73 -20.83 0.15
N LEU A 40 2.05 -20.85 0.07
CA LEU A 40 2.83 -19.69 -0.34
C LEU A 40 2.52 -19.30 -1.80
N CYS A 41 2.47 -20.26 -2.72
CA CYS A 41 2.10 -20.00 -4.11
C CYS A 41 0.70 -19.39 -4.22
N ALA A 42 -0.27 -19.88 -3.44
CA ALA A 42 -1.61 -19.31 -3.39
C ALA A 42 -1.59 -17.84 -2.92
N VAL A 43 -0.84 -17.53 -1.86
CA VAL A 43 -0.67 -16.15 -1.37
C VAL A 43 0.01 -15.26 -2.41
N ILE A 44 1.06 -15.75 -3.09
CA ILE A 44 1.74 -15.02 -4.16
C ILE A 44 0.74 -14.70 -5.27
N GLY A 45 0.01 -15.70 -5.78
CA GLY A 45 -0.98 -15.51 -6.85
C GLY A 45 -2.05 -14.50 -6.49
N GLN A 46 -2.53 -14.54 -5.24
CA GLN A 46 -3.60 -13.66 -4.77
C GLN A 46 -3.14 -12.21 -4.52
N TYR A 47 -1.90 -12.01 -4.05
CA TYR A 47 -1.48 -10.70 -3.54
C TYR A 47 -0.39 -10.01 -4.37
N THR A 48 0.13 -10.61 -5.45
CA THR A 48 1.19 -9.99 -6.27
C THR A 48 0.78 -8.63 -6.81
N ALA A 49 -0.39 -8.50 -7.43
CA ALA A 49 -0.87 -7.23 -7.97
C ALA A 49 -1.00 -6.16 -6.88
N TYR A 50 -1.55 -6.53 -5.72
CA TYR A 50 -1.67 -5.64 -4.57
C TYR A 50 -0.30 -5.17 -4.05
N VAL A 51 0.65 -6.09 -3.90
CA VAL A 51 2.02 -5.80 -3.43
C VAL A 51 2.74 -4.91 -4.43
N SER A 52 2.74 -5.27 -5.70
CA SER A 52 3.39 -4.50 -6.77
C SER A 52 2.82 -3.07 -6.86
N THR A 53 1.49 -2.91 -6.71
CA THR A 53 0.86 -1.59 -6.68
C THR A 53 1.41 -0.73 -5.53
N ILE A 54 1.57 -1.31 -4.33
CA ILE A 54 2.16 -0.58 -3.19
C ILE A 54 3.60 -0.17 -3.49
N VAL A 55 4.40 -1.10 -4.03
CA VAL A 55 5.81 -0.87 -4.34
C VAL A 55 5.94 0.23 -5.38
N TYR A 56 5.27 0.11 -6.55
CA TYR A 56 5.31 1.12 -7.61
C TYR A 56 4.89 2.51 -7.13
N ARG A 57 3.89 2.61 -6.27
CA ARG A 57 3.47 3.89 -5.69
C ARG A 57 4.55 4.58 -4.87
N ILE A 58 5.42 3.80 -4.22
CA ILE A 58 6.45 4.34 -3.34
C ILE A 58 7.76 4.59 -4.09
N ILE A 59 8.18 3.66 -4.97
CA ILE A 59 9.48 3.76 -5.65
C ILE A 59 9.40 4.46 -7.01
N GLY A 60 8.20 4.61 -7.58
CA GLY A 60 7.95 5.19 -8.91
C GLY A 60 7.80 4.15 -10.01
N TYR A 61 7.02 4.51 -11.05
CA TYR A 61 6.62 3.58 -12.13
C TYR A 61 7.72 3.30 -13.18
N ASN A 62 8.78 4.07 -13.19
CA ASN A 62 9.92 3.91 -14.11
C ASN A 62 10.99 2.93 -13.62
N ARG A 63 10.68 2.15 -12.59
CA ARG A 63 11.60 1.24 -11.89
C ARG A 63 11.08 -0.20 -11.88
N GLN A 64 10.86 -0.75 -13.06
CA GLN A 64 10.27 -2.08 -13.17
C GLN A 64 11.11 -3.16 -12.50
N GLU A 65 12.42 -3.21 -12.77
CA GLU A 65 13.35 -4.19 -12.20
C GLU A 65 13.39 -4.09 -10.66
N ASP A 66 13.56 -2.90 -10.12
CA ASP A 66 13.53 -2.65 -8.66
C ASP A 66 12.18 -3.09 -8.04
N CYS A 67 11.07 -2.89 -8.76
CA CYS A 67 9.74 -3.30 -8.28
C CYS A 67 9.59 -4.81 -8.24
N GLU A 68 10.04 -5.52 -9.27
CA GLU A 68 10.01 -6.98 -9.34
C GLU A 68 10.88 -7.60 -8.24
N GLU A 69 12.09 -7.08 -8.03
CA GLU A 69 12.99 -7.51 -6.96
C GLU A 69 12.36 -7.30 -5.58
N LEU A 70 11.87 -6.09 -5.31
CA LEU A 70 11.22 -5.78 -4.04
C LEU A 70 9.97 -6.63 -3.81
N THR A 71 9.20 -6.90 -4.86
CA THR A 71 8.00 -7.74 -4.75
C THR A 71 8.38 -9.17 -4.35
N ALA A 72 9.40 -9.76 -4.97
CA ALA A 72 9.93 -11.07 -4.59
C ALA A 72 10.43 -11.07 -3.14
N ASP A 73 11.19 -10.07 -2.77
CA ASP A 73 11.73 -9.85 -1.43
C ASP A 73 10.64 -9.72 -0.34
N ILE A 74 9.48 -9.15 -0.69
CA ILE A 74 8.33 -9.02 0.22
C ILE A 74 7.74 -10.40 0.52
N PHE A 75 7.59 -11.26 -0.49
CA PHE A 75 7.11 -12.63 -0.28
C PHE A 75 8.10 -13.50 0.48
N ILE A 76 9.40 -13.32 0.24
CA ILE A 76 10.45 -13.97 1.05
C ILE A 76 10.35 -13.53 2.51
N ALA A 77 10.16 -12.23 2.77
CA ALA A 77 9.99 -11.72 4.11
C ALA A 77 8.71 -12.22 4.80
N LEU A 78 7.61 -12.33 4.03
CA LEU A 78 6.38 -12.98 4.51
C LEU A 78 6.65 -14.42 4.93
N TRP A 79 7.29 -15.20 4.06
CA TRP A 79 7.64 -16.60 4.32
C TRP A 79 8.49 -16.77 5.59
N ASN A 80 9.53 -15.98 5.74
CA ASN A 80 10.40 -16.01 6.92
C ASN A 80 9.67 -15.62 8.20
N ASN A 81 8.65 -14.79 8.11
CA ASN A 81 7.85 -14.33 9.25
C ASN A 81 6.43 -14.95 9.28
N ARG A 82 6.17 -16.03 8.56
CA ARG A 82 4.83 -16.62 8.39
C ARG A 82 4.11 -16.94 9.69
N HIS A 83 4.83 -17.24 10.75
CA HIS A 83 4.27 -17.52 12.07
C HIS A 83 3.60 -16.29 12.72
N LYS A 84 3.96 -15.08 12.30
CA LYS A 84 3.39 -13.81 12.80
C LYS A 84 2.09 -13.42 12.11
N VAL A 85 1.74 -14.08 11.01
CA VAL A 85 0.51 -13.79 10.27
C VAL A 85 -0.69 -14.17 11.12
N LYS A 86 -1.59 -13.22 11.37
CA LYS A 86 -2.85 -13.46 12.08
C LYS A 86 -3.94 -13.82 11.07
N GLU A 87 -4.91 -14.62 11.51
CA GLU A 87 -6.11 -14.95 10.72
C GLU A 87 -6.81 -13.67 10.24
N ASN A 88 -7.31 -13.70 9.02
CA ASN A 88 -7.99 -12.56 8.36
C ASN A 88 -7.14 -11.26 8.30
N LYS A 89 -5.81 -11.35 8.39
CA LYS A 89 -4.90 -10.20 8.38
C LYS A 89 -3.76 -10.32 7.37
N VAL A 90 -3.80 -11.31 6.46
CA VAL A 90 -2.73 -11.50 5.45
C VAL A 90 -2.53 -10.26 4.63
N LYS A 91 -3.61 -9.70 4.06
CA LYS A 91 -3.55 -8.48 3.23
C LYS A 91 -2.94 -7.29 3.99
N ALA A 92 -3.35 -7.09 5.23
CA ALA A 92 -2.81 -6.00 6.07
C ALA A 92 -1.34 -6.22 6.39
N TYR A 93 -0.95 -7.46 6.73
CA TYR A 93 0.41 -7.81 7.11
C TYR A 93 1.38 -7.72 5.93
N ILE A 94 1.03 -8.29 4.78
CA ILE A 94 1.88 -8.20 3.58
C ILE A 94 1.97 -6.75 3.06
N GLY A 95 0.90 -5.97 3.17
CA GLY A 95 0.89 -4.56 2.84
C GLY A 95 1.81 -3.74 3.75
N GLU A 96 1.92 -4.10 5.04
CA GLU A 96 2.88 -3.47 5.95
C GLU A 96 4.32 -3.81 5.57
N ILE A 97 4.61 -5.08 5.24
CA ILE A 97 5.93 -5.49 4.76
C ILE A 97 6.28 -4.73 3.47
N ALA A 98 5.35 -4.64 2.53
CA ALA A 98 5.54 -3.97 1.24
C ALA A 98 5.89 -2.49 1.43
N ARG A 99 5.11 -1.77 2.22
CA ARG A 99 5.38 -0.35 2.52
C ARG A 99 6.74 -0.16 3.19
N ASN A 100 7.04 -0.97 4.20
CA ASN A 100 8.30 -0.85 4.93
C ASN A 100 9.52 -1.13 4.03
N LYS A 101 9.47 -2.16 3.17
CA LYS A 101 10.57 -2.49 2.24
C LYS A 101 10.74 -1.42 1.17
N ALA A 102 9.66 -1.02 0.51
CA ALA A 102 9.71 0.02 -0.52
C ALA A 102 10.17 1.37 0.04
N TYR A 103 9.72 1.73 1.25
CA TYR A 103 10.17 2.93 1.94
C TYR A 103 11.67 2.89 2.27
N ASN A 104 12.15 1.76 2.83
CA ASN A 104 13.57 1.59 3.13
C ASN A 104 14.43 1.69 1.86
N PHE A 105 13.96 1.13 0.75
CA PHE A 105 14.64 1.23 -0.54
C PHE A 105 14.84 2.69 -0.98
N VAL A 106 13.79 3.52 -0.94
CA VAL A 106 13.88 4.96 -1.30
C VAL A 106 14.83 5.69 -0.35
N ARG A 107 14.72 5.43 0.97
CA ARG A 107 15.58 6.03 1.98
C ARG A 107 17.06 5.66 1.77
N ASP A 108 17.34 4.39 1.50
CA ASP A 108 18.71 3.90 1.36
C ASP A 108 19.38 4.44 0.07
N LYS A 109 18.58 4.70 -0.96
CA LYS A 109 19.01 5.43 -2.18
C LYS A 109 19.09 6.95 -2.00
N LYS A 110 18.74 7.48 -0.80
CA LYS A 110 18.70 8.92 -0.48
C LYS A 110 17.83 9.74 -1.44
N GLU A 111 16.76 9.14 -1.93
CA GLU A 111 15.84 9.77 -2.86
C GLU A 111 14.65 10.40 -2.12
N ALA A 112 14.13 11.49 -2.70
CA ALA A 112 12.90 12.09 -2.20
C ALA A 112 11.72 11.17 -2.51
N LEU A 113 10.82 10.97 -1.54
CA LEU A 113 9.55 10.30 -1.78
C LEU A 113 8.77 11.08 -2.86
N PRO A 114 8.23 10.40 -3.88
CA PRO A 114 7.38 11.05 -4.86
C PRO A 114 6.05 11.45 -4.21
N LEU A 115 6.01 12.61 -3.55
CA LEU A 115 4.81 13.12 -2.85
C LEU A 115 3.75 13.58 -3.87
N ASN A 116 3.37 12.69 -4.80
CA ASN A 116 2.39 12.97 -5.83
C ASN A 116 1.00 12.49 -5.41
N GLU A 117 0.02 13.38 -5.43
CA GLU A 117 -1.39 13.10 -5.11
C GLU A 117 -2.07 12.19 -6.14
N GLU A 118 -1.50 12.01 -7.33
CA GLU A 118 -2.01 11.08 -8.36
C GLU A 118 -2.04 9.63 -7.87
N ILE A 119 -1.25 9.33 -6.84
CA ILE A 119 -1.23 8.03 -6.15
C ILE A 119 -2.59 7.65 -5.54
N LEU A 120 -3.46 8.63 -5.26
CA LEU A 120 -4.78 8.41 -4.67
C LEU A 120 -5.77 7.68 -5.58
N PHE A 121 -5.51 7.65 -6.90
CA PHE A 121 -6.51 7.32 -7.92
C PHE A 121 -6.41 5.93 -8.55
N GLN A 122 -5.45 5.09 -8.17
CA GLN A 122 -5.27 3.79 -8.81
C GLN A 122 -5.99 2.67 -8.03
N GLY A 123 -7.17 2.31 -8.49
CA GLY A 123 -7.98 1.18 -8.02
C GLY A 123 -8.08 0.07 -9.07
N GLU A 124 -8.25 -1.17 -8.60
CA GLU A 124 -8.14 -2.41 -9.40
C GLU A 124 -9.41 -2.77 -10.21
N ASN A 125 -10.54 -2.03 -10.09
CA ASN A 125 -11.81 -2.40 -10.74
C ASN A 125 -12.51 -1.20 -11.41
N PRO A 126 -12.86 -1.27 -12.73
CA PRO A 126 -13.49 -0.16 -13.46
C PRO A 126 -14.86 0.31 -12.92
N GLN A 127 -15.65 -0.57 -12.31
CA GLN A 127 -16.96 -0.21 -11.76
C GLN A 127 -16.88 0.44 -10.36
N GLU A 128 -15.94 0.02 -9.53
CA GLU A 128 -15.60 0.73 -8.29
C GLU A 128 -14.80 2.02 -8.55
N TYR A 129 -14.32 2.18 -9.80
CA TYR A 129 -13.46 3.28 -10.22
C TYR A 129 -14.21 4.62 -10.29
N ALA A 130 -15.48 4.64 -10.66
CA ALA A 130 -16.24 5.89 -10.80
C ALA A 130 -16.49 6.54 -9.43
N GLU A 131 -17.07 5.80 -8.47
CA GLU A 131 -17.34 6.32 -7.11
C GLU A 131 -16.05 6.62 -6.34
N LYS A 132 -15.03 5.74 -6.46
CA LYS A 132 -13.71 5.96 -5.84
C LYS A 132 -12.95 7.11 -6.50
N ARG A 133 -13.16 7.35 -7.80
CA ARG A 133 -12.56 8.48 -8.53
C ARG A 133 -13.10 9.82 -8.03
N ASP A 134 -14.40 9.95 -7.85
CA ASP A 134 -15.02 11.18 -7.39
C ASP A 134 -14.58 11.49 -5.94
N PHE A 135 -14.57 10.47 -5.07
CA PHE A 135 -14.02 10.61 -3.73
C PHE A 135 -12.52 10.96 -3.75
N GLY A 136 -11.75 10.30 -4.61
CA GLY A 136 -10.32 10.57 -4.76
C GLY A 136 -10.04 12.00 -5.23
N LEU A 137 -10.80 12.51 -6.22
CA LEU A 137 -10.66 13.89 -6.70
C LEU A 137 -10.98 14.89 -5.60
N MET A 138 -12.04 14.64 -4.83
CA MET A 138 -12.42 15.48 -3.71
C MET A 138 -11.38 15.44 -2.60
N LEU A 139 -10.87 14.26 -2.26
CA LEU A 139 -9.81 14.12 -1.27
C LEU A 139 -8.52 14.83 -1.71
N LYS A 140 -8.18 14.75 -3.01
CA LYS A 140 -7.07 15.50 -3.60
C LYS A 140 -7.28 17.00 -3.44
N LYS A 141 -8.47 17.50 -3.79
CA LYS A 141 -8.84 18.91 -3.64
C LYS A 141 -8.77 19.34 -2.17
N ALA A 142 -9.27 18.51 -1.24
CA ALA A 142 -9.22 18.79 0.18
C ALA A 142 -7.78 18.81 0.74
N LEU A 143 -6.94 17.85 0.33
CA LEU A 143 -5.52 17.81 0.70
C LEU A 143 -4.74 19.01 0.15
N SER A 144 -5.10 19.51 -1.04
CA SER A 144 -4.44 20.69 -1.63
C SER A 144 -4.74 22.00 -0.88
N GLN A 145 -5.78 22.02 -0.04
CA GLN A 145 -6.12 23.16 0.82
C GLN A 145 -5.34 23.19 2.14
N LEU A 146 -4.70 22.06 2.51
CA LEU A 146 -3.85 22.02 3.70
C LEU A 146 -2.52 22.73 3.43
N GLU A 147 -1.94 23.31 4.50
CA GLU A 147 -0.57 23.81 4.46
C GLU A 147 0.40 22.69 4.01
N PRO A 148 1.47 23.04 3.23
CA PRO A 148 2.39 22.04 2.65
C PRO A 148 2.92 21.03 3.65
N GLU A 149 3.35 21.48 4.84
CA GLU A 149 3.89 20.59 5.87
C GLU A 149 2.84 19.66 6.50
N LYS A 150 1.58 20.11 6.63
CA LYS A 150 0.47 19.29 7.11
C LYS A 150 0.11 18.22 6.09
N LYS A 151 0.03 18.62 4.82
CA LYS A 151 -0.22 17.73 3.70
C LYS A 151 0.87 16.67 3.59
N GLU A 152 2.15 17.07 3.60
CA GLU A 152 3.28 16.15 3.54
C GLU A 152 3.22 15.10 4.66
N LEU A 153 2.99 15.53 5.90
CA LEU A 153 2.88 14.61 7.04
C LEU A 153 1.72 13.62 6.89
N MET A 154 0.57 14.10 6.38
CA MET A 154 -0.60 13.25 6.08
C MET A 154 -0.27 12.21 5.02
N LEU A 155 0.36 12.60 3.91
CA LEU A 155 0.77 11.69 2.84
C LEU A 155 1.77 10.65 3.35
N ARG A 156 2.81 11.06 4.05
CA ARG A 156 3.81 10.16 4.64
C ARG A 156 3.16 9.11 5.53
N TYR A 157 2.30 9.53 6.44
CA TYR A 157 1.71 8.64 7.43
C TYR A 157 0.61 7.74 6.87
N TYR A 158 -0.35 8.28 6.10
CA TYR A 158 -1.53 7.53 5.66
C TYR A 158 -1.34 6.82 4.32
N PHE A 159 -0.62 7.42 3.38
CA PHE A 159 -0.47 6.85 2.04
C PHE A 159 0.79 6.02 1.89
N TYR A 160 1.90 6.51 2.40
CA TYR A 160 3.15 5.74 2.37
C TYR A 160 3.29 4.78 3.56
N GLY A 161 2.44 4.89 4.58
CA GLY A 161 2.47 4.03 5.76
C GLY A 161 3.76 4.18 6.58
N GLN A 162 4.40 5.35 6.47
CA GLN A 162 5.63 5.65 7.19
C GLN A 162 5.34 5.73 8.69
N LYS A 163 6.24 5.22 9.53
CA LYS A 163 6.12 5.43 10.98
C LYS A 163 6.21 6.92 11.30
N LEU A 164 5.36 7.40 12.19
CA LEU A 164 5.33 8.82 12.54
C LEU A 164 6.68 9.34 13.07
N THR A 165 7.43 8.50 13.77
CA THR A 165 8.79 8.80 14.24
C THR A 165 9.77 9.04 13.10
N ASP A 166 9.66 8.27 12.02
CA ASP A 166 10.52 8.39 10.86
C ASP A 166 10.12 9.61 10.01
N ALA A 167 8.81 9.83 9.82
CA ALA A 167 8.29 11.03 9.18
C ALA A 167 8.73 12.31 9.93
N ALA A 168 8.64 12.31 11.25
CA ALA A 168 9.07 13.43 12.09
C ALA A 168 10.56 13.74 11.90
N ARG A 169 11.40 12.69 11.92
CA ARG A 169 12.85 12.83 11.72
C ARG A 169 13.18 13.43 10.34
N GLU A 170 12.52 12.95 9.29
CA GLU A 170 12.78 13.44 7.92
C GLU A 170 12.25 14.84 7.66
N MET A 171 11.15 15.19 8.31
CA MET A 171 10.61 16.56 8.29
C MET A 171 11.32 17.51 9.28
N ASN A 172 12.36 17.01 9.96
CA ASN A 172 13.14 17.77 10.94
C ASN A 172 12.29 18.39 12.08
N ILE A 173 11.28 17.65 12.53
CA ILE A 173 10.41 18.03 13.66
C ILE A 173 10.46 16.95 14.75
N ASN A 174 10.17 17.34 16.00
CA ASN A 174 10.09 16.36 17.08
C ASN A 174 8.79 15.52 17.00
N ASN A 175 8.81 14.33 17.61
CA ASN A 175 7.70 13.38 17.55
C ASN A 175 6.41 13.92 18.20
N SER A 176 6.50 14.76 19.22
CA SER A 176 5.30 15.37 19.85
C SER A 176 4.66 16.40 18.93
N THR A 177 5.47 17.20 18.23
CA THR A 177 5.01 18.12 17.20
C THR A 177 4.36 17.36 16.04
N ALA A 178 4.96 16.26 15.56
CA ALA A 178 4.37 15.43 14.52
C ALA A 178 3.00 14.87 14.93
N LYS A 179 2.88 14.36 16.17
CA LYS A 179 1.59 13.87 16.70
C LYS A 179 0.51 14.95 16.73
N SER A 180 0.84 16.12 17.28
CA SER A 180 -0.11 17.23 17.38
C SER A 180 -0.46 17.81 16.01
N ARG A 181 0.52 17.93 15.11
CA ARG A 181 0.31 18.36 13.72
C ARG A 181 -0.59 17.38 12.98
N LEU A 182 -0.33 16.07 13.06
CA LEU A 182 -1.15 15.04 12.42
C LEU A 182 -2.59 15.07 12.92
N LYS A 183 -2.80 15.26 14.23
CA LYS A 183 -4.14 15.40 14.81
C LYS A 183 -4.88 16.61 14.23
N ARG A 184 -4.25 17.78 14.23
CA ARG A 184 -4.84 19.02 13.68
C ARG A 184 -5.11 18.90 12.17
N SER A 185 -4.18 18.31 11.41
CA SER A 185 -4.37 18.08 9.98
C SER A 185 -5.59 17.21 9.68
N ARG A 186 -5.85 16.18 10.51
CA ARG A 186 -7.07 15.35 10.36
C ARG A 186 -8.34 16.12 10.65
N GLU A 187 -8.32 16.93 11.69
CA GLU A 187 -9.47 17.76 12.07
C GLU A 187 -9.78 18.77 10.95
N GLU A 188 -8.75 19.47 10.46
CA GLU A 188 -8.86 20.42 9.35
C GLU A 188 -9.35 19.76 8.05
N LEU A 189 -8.77 18.59 7.68
CA LEU A 189 -9.19 17.84 6.50
C LEU A 189 -10.66 17.40 6.62
N ARG A 190 -11.09 16.96 7.80
CA ARG A 190 -12.50 16.62 8.07
C ARG A 190 -13.42 17.82 7.87
N ASP A 191 -13.04 18.98 8.36
CA ASP A 191 -13.83 20.19 8.23
C ASP A 191 -13.93 20.65 6.77
N ILE A 192 -12.85 20.52 6.00
CA ILE A 192 -12.85 20.78 4.54
C ILE A 192 -13.80 19.83 3.83
N LEU A 193 -13.71 18.52 4.09
CA LEU A 193 -14.56 17.51 3.47
C LEU A 193 -16.05 17.70 3.81
N ARG A 194 -16.37 18.08 5.05
CA ARG A 194 -17.75 18.41 5.45
C ARG A 194 -18.30 19.62 4.70
N LYS A 195 -17.50 20.66 4.52
CA LYS A 195 -17.90 21.84 3.71
C LYS A 195 -18.16 21.51 2.24
N GLU A 196 -17.49 20.50 1.71
CA GLU A 196 -17.69 19.98 0.36
C GLU A 196 -18.87 18.97 0.28
N GLY A 197 -19.63 18.78 1.39
CA GLY A 197 -20.86 17.97 1.42
C GLY A 197 -20.64 16.50 1.78
N PHE A 198 -19.50 16.15 2.39
CA PHE A 198 -19.21 14.79 2.81
C PHE A 198 -19.54 14.58 4.29
N ASP A 199 -20.51 13.72 4.56
CA ASP A 199 -20.83 13.26 5.92
C ASP A 199 -19.86 12.13 6.32
N LEU A 200 -18.95 12.43 7.28
CA LEU A 200 -17.92 11.52 7.81
C LEU A 200 -18.29 11.08 9.22
#